data_8c6bac1c8676dfc6590022e8a0a61351
#
_entry.id   8c6bac1c8676dfc6590022e8a0a61351
#
_cell.length_a   1.000
_cell.length_b   1.000
_cell.length_c   1.000
_cell.angle_alpha   90.00
_cell.angle_beta   90.00
_cell.angle_gamma   90.00
#
_symmetry.space_group_name_H-M   'P 1'
#
loop_
_entity.id
_entity.type
_entity.pdbx_description
1 polymer ?
#
loop_
_entity_poly.entity_id
_entity_poly.type
_entity_poly.pdbx_seq_one_letter_code
_entity_poly.pdbx_strand_id
1 'polypeptide(L)'
;MRTHLAKLRRLPIVMVVLGASVCMPLLFSAHAAGTSVTIINNSSRDIRHVYLSAANQDNWGSDQLNGSIPPGGGSVTLGNLSCSGTGVKVIAEDQNGCFLYQVVTCNNDATWTITNDAVPDCGN
;
A
#
# COMPACT_ATOMS: atom_id res chain seq x y z
N MET A 1 68.25 57.31 31.77
CA MET A 1 66.90 56.99 31.18
C MET A 1 66.96 55.59 30.64
N ARG A 2 66.30 54.60 31.28
CA ARG A 2 66.20 53.24 30.82
C ARG A 2 64.72 52.97 30.56
N THR A 3 64.40 52.89 29.29
CA THR A 3 63.07 52.50 28.83
C THR A 3 62.93 50.97 28.90
N HIS A 4 62.05 50.49 29.78
CA HIS A 4 61.67 49.08 29.83
C HIS A 4 60.59 48.78 28.76
N LEU A 5 61.01 48.13 27.71
CA LEU A 5 60.06 47.58 26.74
C LEU A 5 59.35 46.36 27.34
N ALA A 6 58.08 46.56 27.64
CA ALA A 6 57.21 45.48 28.04
C ALA A 6 56.93 44.54 26.83
N LYS A 7 57.40 43.31 26.95
CA LYS A 7 57.27 42.27 25.96
C LYS A 7 55.83 41.68 26.03
N LEU A 8 54.98 42.17 25.15
CA LEU A 8 53.63 41.64 25.01
C LEU A 8 53.69 40.18 24.53
N ARG A 9 53.41 39.24 25.41
CA ARG A 9 53.22 37.83 25.05
C ARG A 9 51.86 37.69 24.39
N ARG A 10 51.87 37.43 23.10
CA ARG A 10 50.67 37.05 22.37
C ARG A 10 50.35 35.61 22.74
N LEU A 11 49.23 35.38 23.46
CA LEU A 11 48.65 34.06 23.65
C LEU A 11 47.93 33.65 22.36
N PRO A 12 48.15 32.45 21.84
CA PRO A 12 47.34 31.96 20.74
C PRO A 12 45.93 31.62 21.26
N ILE A 13 44.94 32.27 20.65
CA ILE A 13 43.53 31.90 20.85
C ILE A 13 43.33 30.58 20.13
N VAL A 14 43.23 29.49 20.90
CA VAL A 14 42.81 28.21 20.37
C VAL A 14 41.30 28.29 20.19
N MET A 15 40.84 28.51 18.96
CA MET A 15 39.43 28.33 18.60
C MET A 15 39.11 26.86 18.63
N VAL A 16 38.46 26.41 19.70
CA VAL A 16 37.81 25.13 19.74
C VAL A 16 36.53 25.24 18.94
N VAL A 17 36.55 24.82 17.70
CA VAL A 17 35.31 24.65 16.91
C VAL A 17 34.61 23.41 17.45
N LEU A 18 33.67 23.62 18.36
CA LEU A 18 32.70 22.57 18.72
C LEU A 18 31.81 22.33 17.52
N GLY A 19 32.12 21.31 16.73
CA GLY A 19 31.25 20.79 15.70
C GLY A 19 30.02 20.21 16.38
N ALA A 20 28.93 20.98 16.39
CA ALA A 20 27.62 20.41 16.74
C ALA A 20 27.21 19.46 15.62
N SER A 21 27.44 18.17 15.83
CA SER A 21 26.86 17.11 15.00
C SER A 21 25.35 17.10 15.23
N VAL A 22 24.63 17.79 14.35
CA VAL A 22 23.17 17.75 14.32
C VAL A 22 22.80 16.35 13.79
N CYS A 23 22.60 15.42 14.70
CA CYS A 23 21.99 14.14 14.37
C CYS A 23 20.52 14.41 14.07
N MET A 24 20.18 14.65 12.79
CA MET A 24 18.80 14.72 12.34
C MET A 24 18.21 13.32 12.47
N PRO A 25 17.18 13.10 13.31
CA PRO A 25 16.45 11.84 13.28
C PRO A 25 15.73 11.80 11.94
N LEU A 26 16.10 10.83 11.10
CA LEU A 26 15.31 10.47 9.95
C LEU A 26 13.97 9.93 10.50
N LEU A 27 12.95 10.78 10.46
CA LEU A 27 11.58 10.38 10.74
C LEU A 27 11.15 9.48 9.57
N PHE A 28 11.39 8.18 9.69
CA PHE A 28 10.72 7.21 8.87
C PHE A 28 9.26 7.23 9.29
N SER A 29 8.43 7.90 8.51
CA SER A 29 6.99 7.75 8.64
C SER A 29 6.66 6.31 8.31
N ALA A 30 6.48 5.48 9.34
CA ALA A 30 5.89 4.17 9.18
C ALA A 30 4.45 4.39 8.73
N HIS A 31 4.17 4.22 7.43
CA HIS A 31 2.81 4.13 6.94
C HIS A 31 2.22 2.87 7.55
N ALA A 32 1.11 3.03 8.28
CA ALA A 32 0.32 1.87 8.68
C ALA A 32 0.00 1.06 7.43
N ALA A 33 0.33 -0.25 7.44
CA ALA A 33 0.04 -1.13 6.33
C ALA A 33 -1.48 -1.12 6.09
N GLY A 34 -1.92 -0.57 4.96
CA GLY A 34 -3.30 -0.62 4.49
C GLY A 34 -3.63 -2.01 3.96
N THR A 35 -4.90 -2.26 3.70
CA THR A 35 -5.35 -3.46 2.99
C THR A 35 -5.53 -3.12 1.53
N SER A 36 -4.89 -3.86 0.65
CA SER A 36 -5.02 -3.69 -0.80
C SER A 36 -5.10 -5.04 -1.51
N VAL A 37 -5.66 -5.05 -2.71
CA VAL A 37 -5.68 -6.19 -3.59
C VAL A 37 -5.40 -5.76 -5.02
N THR A 38 -4.50 -6.46 -5.68
CA THR A 38 -4.33 -6.38 -7.14
C THR A 38 -5.01 -7.59 -7.77
N ILE A 39 -6.00 -7.34 -8.60
CA ILE A 39 -6.72 -8.38 -9.35
C ILE A 39 -6.10 -8.45 -10.73
N ILE A 40 -5.63 -9.64 -11.12
CA ILE A 40 -5.06 -9.93 -12.44
C ILE A 40 -5.99 -10.92 -13.14
N ASN A 41 -6.50 -10.54 -14.29
CA ASN A 41 -7.41 -11.38 -15.05
C ASN A 41 -6.66 -12.18 -16.14
N ASN A 42 -6.14 -13.34 -15.78
CA ASN A 42 -5.52 -14.31 -16.71
C ASN A 42 -6.53 -15.37 -17.21
N SER A 43 -7.78 -14.97 -17.34
CA SER A 43 -8.83 -15.84 -17.87
C SER A 43 -9.36 -15.31 -19.20
N SER A 44 -10.23 -16.09 -19.83
CA SER A 44 -10.99 -15.66 -21.01
C SER A 44 -12.26 -14.86 -20.68
N ARG A 45 -12.55 -14.65 -19.38
CA ARG A 45 -13.69 -13.86 -18.90
C ARG A 45 -13.37 -12.38 -18.95
N ASP A 46 -14.37 -11.55 -19.21
CA ASP A 46 -14.33 -10.12 -19.00
C ASP A 46 -14.94 -9.83 -17.62
N ILE A 47 -14.16 -9.30 -16.69
CA ILE A 47 -14.65 -8.96 -15.34
C ILE A 47 -15.28 -7.57 -15.42
N ARG A 48 -16.59 -7.51 -15.22
CA ARG A 48 -17.40 -6.31 -15.40
C ARG A 48 -17.56 -5.51 -14.13
N HIS A 49 -17.64 -6.18 -12.99
CA HIS A 49 -17.88 -5.55 -11.70
C HIS A 49 -17.01 -6.18 -10.62
N VAL A 50 -16.65 -5.40 -9.62
CA VAL A 50 -15.98 -5.87 -8.41
C VAL A 50 -16.68 -5.25 -7.21
N TYR A 51 -17.04 -6.09 -6.25
CA TYR A 51 -17.69 -5.70 -5.00
C TYR A 51 -16.85 -6.10 -3.81
N LEU A 52 -17.05 -5.42 -2.69
CA LEU A 52 -16.38 -5.70 -1.43
C LEU A 52 -17.40 -6.01 -0.34
N SER A 53 -17.07 -6.98 0.50
CA SER A 53 -17.84 -7.32 1.69
C SER A 53 -16.90 -7.67 2.84
N ALA A 54 -17.35 -7.54 4.08
CA ALA A 54 -16.64 -8.16 5.19
C ALA A 54 -16.56 -9.69 4.95
N ALA A 55 -15.46 -10.32 5.37
CA ALA A 55 -15.19 -11.73 5.07
C ALA A 55 -16.28 -12.70 5.57
N ASN A 56 -16.96 -12.35 6.65
CA ASN A 56 -18.02 -13.14 7.30
C ASN A 56 -19.45 -12.68 6.95
N GLN A 57 -19.60 -11.81 5.96
CA GLN A 57 -20.89 -11.25 5.53
C GLN A 57 -21.00 -11.29 4.01
N ASP A 58 -22.22 -11.13 3.51
CA ASP A 58 -22.54 -10.95 2.09
C ASP A 58 -23.24 -9.61 1.87
N ASN A 59 -22.71 -8.56 2.50
CA ASN A 59 -23.17 -7.21 2.34
C ASN A 59 -22.30 -6.49 1.31
N TRP A 60 -22.62 -6.67 0.05
CA TRP A 60 -21.87 -6.12 -1.06
C TRP A 60 -22.14 -4.62 -1.18
N GLY A 61 -21.07 -3.85 -1.29
CA GLY A 61 -21.17 -2.43 -1.52
C GLY A 61 -21.36 -2.08 -3.00
N SER A 62 -21.00 -0.86 -3.35
CA SER A 62 -21.02 -0.39 -4.74
C SER A 62 -19.91 -1.08 -5.55
N ASP A 63 -20.10 -1.07 -6.88
CA ASP A 63 -19.07 -1.50 -7.81
C ASP A 63 -17.80 -0.65 -7.67
N GLN A 64 -16.67 -1.31 -7.58
CA GLN A 64 -15.35 -0.68 -7.41
C GLN A 64 -14.66 -0.37 -8.73
N LEU A 65 -15.21 -0.83 -9.87
CA LEU A 65 -14.61 -0.61 -11.18
C LEU A 65 -15.22 0.59 -11.89
N ASN A 66 -14.38 1.35 -12.60
CA ASN A 66 -14.77 2.36 -13.58
C ASN A 66 -14.61 1.82 -15.02
N GLY A 67 -15.10 0.63 -15.26
CA GLY A 67 -14.90 -0.07 -16.52
C GLY A 67 -14.86 -1.57 -16.27
N SER A 68 -14.01 -2.27 -17.00
CA SER A 68 -13.83 -3.71 -16.83
C SER A 68 -12.36 -4.08 -16.64
N ILE A 69 -12.11 -5.30 -16.16
CA ILE A 69 -10.78 -5.91 -16.18
C ILE A 69 -10.79 -6.88 -17.37
N PRO A 70 -10.17 -6.50 -18.51
CA PRO A 70 -10.24 -7.29 -19.72
C PRO A 70 -9.53 -8.66 -19.55
N PRO A 71 -9.95 -9.66 -20.34
CA PRO A 71 -9.28 -10.95 -20.35
C PRO A 71 -7.84 -10.87 -20.85
N GLY A 72 -7.05 -11.88 -20.58
CA GLY A 72 -5.70 -12.00 -21.10
C GLY A 72 -4.65 -11.12 -20.44
N GLY A 73 -4.82 -10.81 -19.16
CA GLY A 73 -3.81 -10.12 -18.35
C GLY A 73 -4.18 -8.71 -17.92
N GLY A 74 -5.40 -8.25 -18.14
CA GLY A 74 -5.87 -6.99 -17.57
C GLY A 74 -5.80 -7.02 -16.04
N SER A 75 -5.55 -5.87 -15.41
CA SER A 75 -5.42 -5.79 -13.96
C SER A 75 -5.97 -4.49 -13.40
N VAL A 76 -6.34 -4.53 -12.12
CA VAL A 76 -6.71 -3.37 -11.33
C VAL A 76 -6.18 -3.53 -9.90
N THR A 77 -5.77 -2.44 -9.30
CA THR A 77 -5.39 -2.42 -7.88
C THR A 77 -6.40 -1.59 -7.11
N LEU A 78 -6.99 -2.19 -6.08
CA LEU A 78 -7.86 -1.55 -5.11
C LEU A 78 -7.07 -1.34 -3.83
N GLY A 79 -6.81 -0.08 -3.49
CA GLY A 79 -6.07 0.31 -2.29
C GLY A 79 -6.97 0.85 -1.19
N ASN A 80 -6.42 0.95 0.01
CA ASN A 80 -7.08 1.52 1.18
C ASN A 80 -8.45 0.88 1.47
N LEU A 81 -8.53 -0.44 1.35
CA LEU A 81 -9.76 -1.18 1.62
C LEU A 81 -10.11 -1.10 3.09
N SER A 82 -11.37 -0.79 3.39
CA SER A 82 -11.91 -0.88 4.73
C SER A 82 -11.93 -2.34 5.17
N CYS A 83 -11.21 -2.64 6.24
CA CYS A 83 -11.09 -3.99 6.74
C CYS A 83 -11.50 -4.04 8.20
N SER A 84 -12.52 -4.83 8.50
CA SER A 84 -12.95 -5.13 9.86
C SER A 84 -12.91 -6.63 10.10
N GLY A 85 -12.54 -7.03 11.30
CA GLY A 85 -12.37 -8.45 11.63
C GLY A 85 -11.12 -9.04 10.98
N THR A 86 -11.27 -10.18 10.29
CA THR A 86 -10.14 -10.97 9.77
C THR A 86 -9.80 -10.68 8.31
N GLY A 87 -10.72 -10.09 7.54
CA GLY A 87 -10.47 -9.87 6.13
C GLY A 87 -11.60 -9.19 5.38
N VAL A 88 -11.34 -8.99 4.10
CA VAL A 88 -12.28 -8.45 3.10
C VAL A 88 -12.52 -9.51 2.05
N LYS A 89 -13.80 -9.79 1.75
CA LYS A 89 -14.20 -10.60 0.62
C LYS A 89 -14.25 -9.70 -0.62
N VAL A 90 -13.46 -10.04 -1.62
CA VAL A 90 -13.42 -9.36 -2.93
C VAL A 90 -14.18 -10.24 -3.91
N ILE A 91 -15.20 -9.71 -4.55
CA ILE A 91 -16.11 -10.46 -5.42
C ILE A 91 -16.01 -9.88 -6.83
N ALA A 92 -15.68 -10.72 -7.80
CA ALA A 92 -15.60 -10.34 -9.20
C ALA A 92 -16.79 -10.96 -9.96
N GLU A 93 -17.50 -10.14 -10.72
CA GLU A 93 -18.61 -10.55 -11.58
C GLU A 93 -18.16 -10.49 -13.04
N ASP A 94 -18.34 -11.58 -13.77
CA ASP A 94 -18.00 -11.66 -15.18
C ASP A 94 -19.14 -11.19 -16.10
N GLN A 95 -18.88 -11.18 -17.40
CA GLN A 95 -19.85 -10.75 -18.43
C GLN A 95 -21.14 -11.58 -18.46
N ASN A 96 -21.15 -12.76 -17.87
CA ASN A 96 -22.32 -13.65 -17.81
C ASN A 96 -23.09 -13.51 -16.48
N GLY A 97 -22.65 -12.60 -15.59
CA GLY A 97 -23.24 -12.44 -14.26
C GLY A 97 -22.85 -13.56 -13.29
N CYS A 98 -21.75 -14.25 -13.54
CA CYS A 98 -21.22 -15.27 -12.66
C CYS A 98 -20.15 -14.68 -11.74
N PHE A 99 -20.07 -15.20 -10.52
CA PHE A 99 -19.24 -14.62 -9.46
C PHE A 99 -18.05 -15.50 -9.12
N LEU A 100 -16.91 -14.84 -8.90
CA LEU A 100 -15.72 -15.40 -8.27
C LEU A 100 -15.41 -14.57 -7.04
N TYR A 101 -14.79 -15.15 -6.02
CA TYR A 101 -14.39 -14.39 -4.85
C TYR A 101 -13.06 -14.84 -4.26
N GLN A 102 -12.41 -13.91 -3.58
CA GLN A 102 -11.20 -14.14 -2.81
C GLN A 102 -11.30 -13.37 -1.49
N VAL A 103 -10.86 -13.98 -0.40
CA VAL A 103 -10.73 -13.30 0.89
C VAL A 103 -9.30 -12.78 1.04
N VAL A 104 -9.17 -11.49 1.32
CA VAL A 104 -7.91 -10.80 1.57
C VAL A 104 -7.80 -10.52 3.06
N THR A 105 -6.69 -10.92 3.67
CA THR A 105 -6.39 -10.62 5.07
C THR A 105 -6.17 -9.14 5.29
N CYS A 106 -6.67 -8.58 6.40
CA CYS A 106 -6.44 -7.20 6.77
C CYS A 106 -4.94 -6.87 6.90
N ASN A 107 -4.59 -5.62 6.59
CA ASN A 107 -3.22 -5.09 6.65
C ASN A 107 -2.23 -5.87 5.76
N ASN A 108 -2.69 -6.30 4.61
CA ASN A 108 -1.91 -7.05 3.65
C ASN A 108 -2.10 -6.49 2.24
N ASP A 109 -1.03 -6.54 1.43
CA ASP A 109 -1.07 -6.27 0.00
C ASP A 109 -1.18 -7.62 -0.72
N ALA A 110 -2.38 -7.96 -1.17
CA ALA A 110 -2.66 -9.24 -1.80
C ALA A 110 -2.66 -9.13 -3.32
N THR A 111 -2.37 -10.23 -3.99
CA THR A 111 -2.57 -10.40 -5.43
C THR A 111 -3.51 -11.56 -5.65
N TRP A 112 -4.60 -11.32 -6.40
CA TRP A 112 -5.55 -12.31 -6.80
C TRP A 112 -5.50 -12.49 -8.32
N THR A 113 -5.03 -13.65 -8.76
CA THR A 113 -4.98 -14.00 -10.18
C THR A 113 -6.17 -14.90 -10.53
N ILE A 114 -7.04 -14.41 -11.39
CA ILE A 114 -8.18 -15.16 -11.91
C ILE A 114 -7.73 -15.92 -13.16
N THR A 115 -7.91 -17.24 -13.15
CA THR A 115 -7.54 -18.13 -14.26
C THR A 115 -8.77 -18.83 -14.81
N ASN A 116 -8.62 -19.54 -15.94
CA ASN A 116 -9.72 -20.33 -16.50
C ASN A 116 -10.11 -21.53 -15.64
N ASP A 117 -9.23 -21.97 -14.73
CA ASP A 117 -9.50 -23.08 -13.82
C ASP A 117 -10.46 -22.69 -12.68
N ALA A 118 -10.62 -21.40 -12.43
CA ALA A 118 -11.57 -20.93 -11.43
C ALA A 118 -13.00 -21.24 -11.85
N VAL A 119 -13.76 -21.88 -10.96
CA VAL A 119 -15.17 -22.23 -11.19
C VAL A 119 -16.05 -21.11 -10.64
N PRO A 120 -16.73 -20.35 -11.50
CA PRO A 120 -17.61 -19.29 -11.04
C PRO A 120 -18.94 -19.84 -10.53
N ASP A 121 -19.52 -19.11 -9.58
CA ASP A 121 -20.90 -19.32 -9.13
C ASP A 121 -21.83 -18.49 -10.02
N CYS A 122 -22.70 -19.17 -10.74
CA CYS A 122 -23.65 -18.53 -11.66
C CYS A 122 -25.09 -18.51 -11.09
N GLY A 123 -25.29 -18.85 -9.81
CA GLY A 123 -26.57 -18.75 -9.15
C GLY A 123 -27.60 -19.81 -9.59
N ASN A 124 -27.19 -20.99 -9.95
CA ASN A 124 -28.06 -22.11 -10.31
C ASN A 124 -28.53 -22.92 -9.09
#